data_771e4b457885f8cae90740cf7e4b66bf
#
_entry.id   771e4b457885f8cae90740cf7e4b66bf
#
_cell.length_a   1.000
_cell.length_b   1.000
_cell.length_c   1.000
_cell.angle_alpha   90.00
_cell.angle_beta   90.00
_cell.angle_gamma   90.00
#
_symmetry.space_group_name_H-M   'P 1'
#
loop_
_entity.id
_entity.type
_entity.pdbx_description
1 polymer ?
#
loop_
_entity_poly.entity_id
_entity_poly.type
_entity_poly.pdbx_seq_one_letter_code
_entity_poly.pdbx_strand_id
1 'polypeptide(L)'
;MGARAHARAQADTVVPHMPVVPARRFEPRPTGVGAEQMRWAERVAPGGYTHRVVAPGTTIRLHDLEADACAHVLLFRADQPWERLCVADTVKVQWQAYTGVGQLLLSDQGRVLASVGADTSGCHDSICGTTTRLGNVERDGSGSPEGPSPAGRELFVLAAAKHGLGPRDLPDRKSTRLNSSHSS
;
A
#
# COMPACT_ATOMS: atom_id res chain seq x y z
N MET A 1 17.25 -3.52 38.15
CA MET A 1 15.86 -3.99 38.33
C MET A 1 15.73 -5.38 37.74
N GLY A 2 15.15 -6.36 38.48
CA GLY A 2 14.97 -7.72 37.97
C GLY A 2 13.79 -7.79 36.99
N ALA A 3 13.82 -8.75 36.04
CA ALA A 3 12.77 -8.94 35.03
C ALA A 3 11.35 -9.00 35.60
N ARG A 4 11.19 -9.60 36.78
CA ARG A 4 9.90 -9.65 37.51
C ARG A 4 9.38 -8.28 37.98
N ALA A 5 10.27 -7.39 38.39
CA ALA A 5 9.89 -6.05 38.81
C ALA A 5 9.46 -5.22 37.63
N HIS A 6 10.15 -5.37 36.49
CA HIS A 6 9.80 -4.73 35.24
C HIS A 6 8.43 -5.21 34.70
N ALA A 7 8.19 -6.53 34.69
CA ALA A 7 6.93 -7.08 34.27
C ALA A 7 5.73 -6.60 35.15
N ARG A 8 5.93 -6.51 36.47
CA ARG A 8 4.89 -5.97 37.36
C ARG A 8 4.63 -4.48 37.14
N ALA A 9 5.66 -3.70 36.85
CA ALA A 9 5.51 -2.27 36.57
C ALA A 9 4.74 -2.00 35.26
N GLN A 10 4.70 -2.99 34.36
CA GLN A 10 4.00 -2.89 33.08
C GLN A 10 2.67 -3.66 33.05
N ALA A 11 2.28 -4.33 34.12
CA ALA A 11 1.10 -5.18 34.11
C ALA A 11 -0.21 -4.47 33.75
N ASP A 12 -0.31 -3.19 34.11
CA ASP A 12 -1.50 -2.36 33.82
C ASP A 12 -1.29 -1.40 32.64
N THR A 13 -0.18 -1.53 31.91
CA THR A 13 0.07 -0.69 30.74
C THR A 13 -0.74 -1.20 29.57
N VAL A 14 -1.68 -0.40 29.10
CA VAL A 14 -2.39 -0.67 27.85
C VAL A 14 -1.40 -0.46 26.70
N VAL A 15 -0.96 -1.54 26.07
CA VAL A 15 -0.11 -1.49 24.88
C VAL A 15 -1.01 -1.28 23.68
N PRO A 16 -0.86 -0.17 22.93
CA PRO A 16 -1.58 0.01 21.68
C PRO A 16 -1.23 -1.13 20.73
N HIS A 17 -2.21 -1.73 20.13
CA HIS A 17 -2.03 -2.81 19.16
C HIS A 17 -2.75 -2.46 17.86
N MET A 18 -2.26 -3.00 16.77
CA MET A 18 -2.93 -2.86 15.49
C MET A 18 -4.34 -3.47 15.55
N PRO A 19 -5.31 -2.89 14.83
CA PRO A 19 -6.65 -3.45 14.77
C PRO A 19 -6.63 -4.94 14.43
N VAL A 20 -7.34 -5.75 15.20
CA VAL A 20 -7.50 -7.17 14.91
C VAL A 20 -8.44 -7.31 13.72
N VAL A 21 -7.92 -7.86 12.63
CA VAL A 21 -8.73 -8.18 11.46
C VAL A 21 -9.20 -9.62 11.58
N PRO A 22 -10.51 -9.89 11.69
CA PRO A 22 -11.02 -11.26 11.75
C PRO A 22 -10.61 -12.04 10.51
N ALA A 23 -10.20 -13.29 10.69
CA ALA A 23 -10.01 -14.20 9.57
C ALA A 23 -11.34 -14.35 8.82
N ARG A 24 -11.35 -14.04 7.54
CA ARG A 24 -12.50 -14.25 6.66
C ARG A 24 -12.27 -15.45 5.77
N ARG A 25 -13.36 -15.97 5.20
CA ARG A 25 -13.26 -17.04 4.21
C ARG A 25 -12.39 -16.58 3.05
N PHE A 26 -11.60 -17.50 2.52
CA PHE A 26 -10.83 -17.28 1.29
C PHE A 26 -11.77 -16.79 0.18
N GLU A 27 -11.43 -15.68 -0.44
CA GLU A 27 -12.18 -15.16 -1.56
C GLU A 27 -12.06 -16.12 -2.75
N PRO A 28 -13.16 -16.38 -3.47
CA PRO A 28 -13.08 -17.25 -4.62
C PRO A 28 -12.13 -16.69 -5.66
N ARG A 29 -11.48 -17.59 -6.36
CA ARG A 29 -10.60 -17.24 -7.47
C ARG A 29 -11.33 -16.34 -8.47
N PRO A 30 -10.70 -15.28 -8.99
CA PRO A 30 -11.30 -14.42 -9.99
C PRO A 30 -11.74 -15.21 -11.23
N THR A 31 -12.89 -14.86 -11.78
CA THR A 31 -13.40 -15.49 -13.02
C THR A 31 -12.38 -15.33 -14.14
N GLY A 32 -12.12 -16.41 -14.87
CA GLY A 32 -11.18 -16.43 -16.00
C GLY A 32 -9.70 -16.65 -15.60
N VAL A 33 -9.40 -16.83 -14.31
CA VAL A 33 -8.04 -17.13 -13.84
C VAL A 33 -7.96 -18.61 -13.47
N GLY A 34 -7.04 -19.37 -14.07
CA GLY A 34 -6.78 -20.77 -13.72
C GLY A 34 -6.13 -20.90 -12.34
N ALA A 35 -6.33 -22.06 -11.67
CA ALA A 35 -5.74 -22.28 -10.35
C ALA A 35 -4.20 -22.25 -10.40
N GLU A 36 -3.64 -22.72 -11.47
CA GLU A 36 -2.22 -22.76 -11.77
C GLU A 36 -1.61 -21.35 -12.02
N GLN A 37 -2.44 -20.39 -12.40
CA GLN A 37 -2.04 -19.02 -12.66
C GLN A 37 -2.03 -18.19 -11.38
N MET A 38 -2.87 -18.54 -10.40
CA MET A 38 -2.97 -17.81 -9.15
C MET A 38 -1.79 -18.16 -8.22
N ARG A 39 -0.96 -17.19 -7.91
CA ARG A 39 0.19 -17.34 -7.02
C ARG A 39 -0.15 -17.04 -5.56
N TRP A 40 -0.99 -16.05 -5.32
CA TRP A 40 -1.53 -15.74 -4.00
C TRP A 40 -2.84 -14.95 -4.13
N ALA A 41 -3.60 -14.95 -3.06
CA ALA A 41 -4.69 -14.01 -2.84
C ALA A 41 -4.74 -13.68 -1.35
N GLU A 42 -4.99 -12.44 -1.02
CA GLU A 42 -5.14 -12.00 0.36
C GLU A 42 -6.11 -10.84 0.44
N ARG A 43 -6.76 -10.67 1.58
CA ARG A 43 -7.60 -9.53 1.85
C ARG A 43 -6.86 -8.55 2.75
N VAL A 44 -6.78 -7.31 2.31
CA VAL A 44 -6.25 -6.20 3.11
C VAL A 44 -7.42 -5.45 3.72
N ALA A 45 -7.47 -5.36 5.04
CA ALA A 45 -8.52 -4.64 5.73
C ALA A 45 -8.29 -3.12 5.64
N PRO A 46 -9.31 -2.29 5.86
CA PRO A 46 -9.13 -0.86 6.08
C PRO A 46 -8.07 -0.57 7.14
N GLY A 47 -7.16 0.36 6.86
CA GLY A 47 -6.02 0.65 7.72
C GLY A 47 -4.92 -0.41 7.75
N GLY A 48 -5.06 -1.49 6.98
CA GLY A 48 -4.04 -2.53 6.84
C GLY A 48 -3.07 -2.27 5.69
N TYR A 49 -2.08 -3.16 5.57
CA TYR A 49 -1.13 -3.13 4.47
C TYR A 49 -0.70 -4.55 4.10
N THR A 50 -0.19 -4.69 2.89
CA THR A 50 0.48 -5.90 2.42
C THR A 50 1.76 -5.54 1.69
N HIS A 51 2.66 -6.51 1.55
CA HIS A 51 3.89 -6.36 0.78
C HIS A 51 4.29 -7.70 0.15
N ARG A 52 4.83 -7.66 -1.06
CA ARG A 52 5.26 -8.86 -1.78
C ARG A 52 6.44 -8.54 -2.69
N VAL A 53 7.32 -9.53 -2.83
CA VAL A 53 8.26 -9.57 -3.94
C VAL A 53 7.62 -10.43 -5.04
N VAL A 54 7.54 -9.89 -6.23
CA VAL A 54 6.89 -10.53 -7.39
C VAL A 54 7.87 -10.67 -8.53
N ALA A 55 7.76 -11.74 -9.29
CA ALA A 55 8.57 -11.94 -10.48
C ALA A 55 8.13 -11.01 -11.63
N PRO A 56 9.05 -10.64 -12.55
CA PRO A 56 8.68 -9.96 -13.78
C PRO A 56 7.57 -10.71 -14.53
N GLY A 57 6.64 -9.97 -15.13
CA GLY A 57 5.50 -10.54 -15.84
C GLY A 57 4.33 -10.98 -14.94
N THR A 58 4.44 -10.81 -13.62
CA THR A 58 3.32 -11.07 -12.70
C THR A 58 2.25 -10.00 -12.87
N THR A 59 0.99 -10.42 -13.05
CA THR A 59 -0.16 -9.53 -12.99
C THR A 59 -0.66 -9.42 -11.55
N ILE A 60 -0.75 -8.20 -11.04
CA ILE A 60 -1.35 -7.89 -9.75
C ILE A 60 -2.75 -7.35 -10.03
N ARG A 61 -3.76 -7.99 -9.43
CA ARG A 61 -5.15 -7.53 -9.47
C ARG A 61 -5.55 -7.01 -8.11
N LEU A 62 -5.97 -5.76 -8.05
CA LEU A 62 -6.61 -5.16 -6.88
C LEU A 62 -8.12 -5.20 -7.11
N HIS A 63 -8.85 -5.74 -6.16
CA HIS A 63 -10.30 -5.83 -6.22
C HIS A 63 -10.88 -5.16 -4.98
N ASP A 64 -11.65 -4.11 -5.20
CA ASP A 64 -12.43 -3.47 -4.16
C ASP A 64 -13.74 -4.26 -3.97
N LEU A 65 -13.94 -4.74 -2.75
CA LEU A 65 -15.08 -5.63 -2.44
C LEU A 65 -16.35 -4.87 -2.09
N GLU A 66 -16.22 -3.64 -1.61
CA GLU A 66 -17.32 -2.85 -1.04
C GLU A 66 -17.50 -1.51 -1.78
N ALA A 67 -16.70 -1.29 -2.83
CA ALA A 67 -16.68 -0.07 -3.66
C ALA A 67 -16.38 1.23 -2.89
N ASP A 68 -15.66 1.13 -1.78
CA ASP A 68 -15.29 2.26 -0.92
C ASP A 68 -13.79 2.33 -0.61
N ALA A 69 -12.99 1.41 -1.15
CA ALA A 69 -11.57 1.33 -0.83
C ALA A 69 -10.74 2.40 -1.56
N CYS A 70 -9.72 2.85 -0.86
CA CYS A 70 -8.64 3.64 -1.42
C CYS A 70 -7.31 2.94 -1.14
N ALA A 71 -6.74 2.31 -2.15
CA ALA A 71 -5.45 1.64 -2.04
C ALA A 71 -4.30 2.54 -2.50
N HIS A 72 -3.22 2.58 -1.74
CA HIS A 72 -1.97 3.22 -2.12
C HIS A 72 -0.96 2.17 -2.53
N VAL A 73 -0.30 2.35 -3.66
CA VAL A 73 0.70 1.42 -4.19
C VAL A 73 2.06 2.09 -4.28
N LEU A 74 3.09 1.38 -3.85
CA LEU A 74 4.49 1.76 -3.98
C LEU A 74 5.26 0.58 -4.55
N LEU A 75 6.11 0.84 -5.54
CA LEU A 75 6.90 -0.16 -6.23
C LEU A 75 8.39 0.12 -6.07
N PHE A 76 9.15 -0.95 -5.83
CA PHE A 76 10.61 -0.95 -5.81
C PHE A 76 11.12 -2.05 -6.73
N ARG A 77 12.30 -1.87 -7.28
CA ARG A 77 13.01 -3.00 -7.87
C ARG A 77 13.57 -3.90 -6.78
N ALA A 78 13.26 -5.17 -6.84
CA ALA A 78 13.66 -6.12 -5.80
C ALA A 78 15.18 -6.35 -5.74
N ASP A 79 15.85 -6.32 -6.90
CA ASP A 79 17.30 -6.47 -7.04
C ASP A 79 18.07 -5.17 -6.79
N GLN A 80 17.40 -4.02 -6.89
CA GLN A 80 17.98 -2.69 -6.73
C GLN A 80 17.00 -1.77 -5.99
N PRO A 81 16.81 -1.93 -4.68
CA PRO A 81 15.74 -1.25 -3.93
C PRO A 81 15.85 0.28 -3.85
N TRP A 82 16.99 0.85 -4.23
CA TRP A 82 17.11 2.31 -4.40
C TRP A 82 16.35 2.82 -5.63
N GLU A 83 16.07 1.96 -6.61
CA GLU A 83 15.22 2.28 -7.75
C GLU A 83 13.76 1.98 -7.38
N ARG A 84 12.96 3.02 -7.41
CA ARG A 84 11.56 2.99 -6.94
C ARG A 84 10.64 3.80 -7.82
N LEU A 85 9.35 3.59 -7.64
CA LEU A 85 8.32 4.34 -8.34
C LEU A 85 8.50 5.85 -8.16
N CYS A 86 8.63 6.56 -9.28
CA CYS A 86 8.64 8.01 -9.38
C CYS A 86 7.33 8.51 -10.00
N VAL A 87 6.45 9.00 -9.15
CA VAL A 87 5.16 9.54 -9.59
C VAL A 87 5.36 10.77 -10.49
N ALA A 88 6.34 11.62 -10.17
CA ALA A 88 6.61 12.82 -10.95
C ALA A 88 7.00 12.47 -12.40
N ASP A 89 7.87 11.48 -12.60
CA ASP A 89 8.28 11.04 -13.93
C ASP A 89 7.16 10.29 -14.64
N THR A 90 6.39 9.46 -13.92
CA THR A 90 5.20 8.79 -14.43
C THR A 90 4.21 9.78 -15.04
N VAL A 91 3.89 10.84 -14.31
CA VAL A 91 2.96 11.90 -14.76
C VAL A 91 3.58 12.74 -15.88
N LYS A 92 4.82 13.20 -15.69
CA LYS A 92 5.48 14.13 -16.61
C LYS A 92 5.76 13.52 -17.99
N VAL A 93 6.28 12.31 -18.04
CA VAL A 93 6.65 11.65 -19.30
C VAL A 93 5.43 11.34 -20.16
N GLN A 94 4.33 10.96 -19.50
CA GLN A 94 3.09 10.58 -20.21
C GLN A 94 2.07 11.72 -20.31
N TRP A 95 2.36 12.90 -19.74
CA TRP A 95 1.46 14.06 -19.69
C TRP A 95 0.07 13.72 -19.15
N GLN A 96 0.01 12.81 -18.18
CA GLN A 96 -1.25 12.29 -17.66
C GLN A 96 -1.20 12.21 -16.14
N ALA A 97 -2.05 13.00 -15.47
CA ALA A 97 -2.15 13.06 -14.01
C ALA A 97 -2.92 11.87 -13.43
N TYR A 98 -3.90 11.37 -14.17
CA TYR A 98 -4.71 10.23 -13.75
C TYR A 98 -4.25 8.98 -14.48
N THR A 99 -3.90 7.96 -13.70
CA THR A 99 -3.40 6.70 -14.25
C THR A 99 -4.58 5.87 -14.78
N GLY A 100 -4.45 5.36 -16.01
CA GLY A 100 -5.46 4.55 -16.66
C GLY A 100 -4.85 3.43 -17.51
N VAL A 101 -5.70 2.68 -18.19
CA VAL A 101 -5.29 1.53 -19.04
C VAL A 101 -4.27 1.95 -20.08
N GLY A 102 -3.22 1.15 -20.25
CA GLY A 102 -2.11 1.38 -21.17
C GLY A 102 -1.00 2.26 -20.61
N GLN A 103 -1.20 2.90 -19.47
CA GLN A 103 -0.17 3.73 -18.86
C GLN A 103 0.88 2.93 -18.11
N LEU A 104 2.06 3.54 -18.03
CA LEU A 104 3.26 2.97 -17.43
C LEU A 104 3.50 3.58 -16.04
N LEU A 105 3.97 2.79 -15.11
CA LEU A 105 4.49 3.24 -13.84
C LEU A 105 6.02 3.24 -13.93
N LEU A 106 6.61 4.43 -13.88
CA LEU A 106 8.03 4.64 -14.12
C LEU A 106 8.82 4.74 -12.81
N SER A 107 10.05 4.24 -12.85
CA SER A 107 11.02 4.44 -11.76
C SER A 107 11.67 5.82 -11.83
N ASP A 108 12.37 6.19 -10.74
CA ASP A 108 13.24 7.37 -10.66
C ASP A 108 14.49 7.27 -11.55
N GLN A 109 14.70 6.13 -12.21
CA GLN A 109 15.71 5.91 -13.25
C GLN A 109 15.12 5.89 -14.66
N GLY A 110 13.84 6.25 -14.83
CA GLY A 110 13.14 6.28 -16.11
C GLY A 110 12.80 4.90 -16.69
N ARG A 111 12.87 3.83 -15.89
CA ARG A 111 12.52 2.48 -16.34
C ARG A 111 11.07 2.14 -16.01
N VAL A 112 10.47 1.27 -16.80
CA VAL A 112 9.12 0.76 -16.56
C VAL A 112 9.15 -0.27 -15.43
N LEU A 113 8.44 0.00 -14.35
CA LEU A 113 8.23 -0.95 -13.24
C LEU A 113 6.98 -1.79 -13.44
N ALA A 114 5.91 -1.18 -13.94
CA ALA A 114 4.65 -1.84 -14.22
C ALA A 114 3.87 -1.10 -15.30
N SER A 115 2.82 -1.73 -15.82
CA SER A 115 1.84 -1.11 -16.72
C SER A 115 0.43 -1.43 -16.26
N VAL A 116 -0.51 -0.54 -16.49
CA VAL A 116 -1.92 -0.75 -16.20
C VAL A 116 -2.56 -1.51 -17.35
N GLY A 117 -2.86 -2.79 -17.15
CA GLY A 117 -3.42 -3.66 -18.17
C GLY A 117 -4.94 -3.57 -18.29
N ALA A 118 -5.62 -3.35 -17.18
CA ALA A 118 -7.08 -3.21 -17.11
C ALA A 118 -7.47 -2.31 -15.94
N ASP A 119 -8.56 -1.59 -16.10
CA ASP A 119 -9.13 -0.72 -15.08
C ASP A 119 -10.64 -0.62 -15.30
N THR A 120 -11.40 -0.85 -14.24
CA THR A 120 -12.85 -0.74 -14.23
C THR A 120 -13.36 0.37 -13.32
N SER A 121 -12.47 1.03 -12.60
CA SER A 121 -12.81 2.07 -11.62
C SER A 121 -12.58 3.50 -12.13
N GLY A 122 -11.59 3.70 -12.97
CA GLY A 122 -11.20 5.04 -13.46
C GLY A 122 -10.62 5.96 -12.38
N CYS A 123 -10.13 7.11 -12.78
CA CYS A 123 -9.75 8.21 -11.88
C CYS A 123 -8.70 7.86 -10.79
N HIS A 124 -7.67 7.11 -11.13
CA HIS A 124 -6.56 6.85 -10.22
C HIS A 124 -5.66 8.08 -10.11
N ASP A 125 -5.54 8.59 -8.90
CA ASP A 125 -4.75 9.79 -8.62
C ASP A 125 -3.30 9.43 -8.27
N SER A 126 -2.38 10.01 -9.02
CA SER A 126 -0.95 9.88 -8.77
C SER A 126 -0.33 11.08 -8.05
N ILE A 127 -1.09 12.15 -7.78
CA ILE A 127 -0.56 13.43 -7.29
C ILE A 127 -0.71 13.58 -5.78
N CYS A 128 -1.86 13.19 -5.21
CA CYS A 128 -2.20 13.48 -3.82
C CYS A 128 -1.34 12.74 -2.78
N GLY A 129 -0.72 11.63 -3.15
CA GLY A 129 0.13 10.86 -2.25
C GLY A 129 -0.63 10.20 -1.09
N THR A 130 0.12 9.69 -0.10
CA THR A 130 -0.45 9.04 1.09
C THR A 130 -0.75 10.03 2.20
N THR A 131 -1.62 9.61 3.12
CA THR A 131 -1.81 10.31 4.40
C THR A 131 -0.54 10.26 5.24
N THR A 132 -0.31 11.36 5.98
CA THR A 132 0.81 11.47 6.92
C THR A 132 0.30 11.37 8.35
N ARG A 133 1.19 10.98 9.28
CA ARG A 133 0.85 10.91 10.70
C ARG A 133 0.30 12.25 11.22
N LEU A 134 0.97 13.35 10.89
CA LEU A 134 0.55 14.67 11.34
C LEU A 134 -0.84 15.02 10.81
N GLY A 135 -1.10 14.82 9.51
CA GLY A 135 -2.42 15.09 8.93
C GLY A 135 -3.54 14.23 9.52
N ASN A 136 -3.25 12.95 9.84
CA ASN A 136 -4.24 12.09 10.49
C ASN A 136 -4.47 12.47 11.97
N VAL A 137 -3.42 12.91 12.68
CA VAL A 137 -3.58 13.42 14.06
C VAL A 137 -4.47 14.65 14.08
N GLU A 138 -4.26 15.58 13.16
CA GLU A 138 -5.07 16.80 13.06
C GLU A 138 -6.55 16.52 12.69
N ARG A 139 -6.79 15.55 11.81
CA ARG A 139 -8.14 15.22 11.32
C ARG A 139 -8.87 14.22 12.20
N ASP A 140 -8.19 13.17 12.65
CA ASP A 140 -8.79 11.99 13.26
C ASP A 140 -8.30 11.76 14.71
N GLY A 141 -7.41 12.62 15.22
CA GLY A 141 -6.81 12.48 16.55
C GLY A 141 -5.76 11.37 16.66
N SER A 142 -5.47 10.64 15.58
CA SER A 142 -4.52 9.53 15.56
C SER A 142 -3.90 9.40 14.17
N GLY A 143 -2.67 8.87 14.11
CA GLY A 143 -1.96 8.59 12.85
C GLY A 143 -0.89 7.52 13.06
N SER A 144 -0.84 6.94 14.28
CA SER A 144 0.05 5.82 14.59
C SER A 144 -0.40 4.55 13.85
N PRO A 145 0.55 3.68 13.43
CA PRO A 145 0.22 2.39 12.82
C PRO A 145 -0.65 1.49 13.70
N GLU A 146 -0.52 1.62 15.03
CA GLU A 146 -1.27 0.85 16.02
C GLU A 146 -2.60 1.51 16.39
N GLY A 147 -2.81 2.75 15.94
CA GLY A 147 -4.01 3.53 16.26
C GLY A 147 -5.20 3.21 15.36
N PRO A 148 -6.35 3.81 15.65
CA PRO A 148 -7.58 3.59 14.88
C PRO A 148 -7.54 4.19 13.46
N SER A 149 -6.67 5.18 13.21
CA SER A 149 -6.54 5.87 11.91
C SER A 149 -5.08 5.89 11.46
N PRO A 150 -4.49 4.72 11.10
CA PRO A 150 -3.09 4.64 10.72
C PRO A 150 -2.82 5.45 9.45
N ALA A 151 -1.73 6.20 9.46
CA ALA A 151 -1.31 6.94 8.29
C ALA A 151 -0.67 6.02 7.25
N GLY A 152 -1.02 6.17 5.98
CA GLY A 152 -0.50 5.33 4.89
C GLY A 152 1.03 5.38 4.79
N ARG A 153 1.67 6.52 5.07
CA ARG A 153 3.12 6.62 5.10
C ARG A 153 3.74 5.72 6.18
N GLU A 154 3.16 5.68 7.37
CA GLU A 154 3.63 4.83 8.47
C GLU A 154 3.50 3.34 8.11
N LEU A 155 2.40 2.96 7.45
CA LEU A 155 2.20 1.61 6.97
C LEU A 155 3.22 1.22 5.89
N PHE A 156 3.59 2.14 5.00
CA PHE A 156 4.68 1.91 4.04
C PHE A 156 6.03 1.74 4.73
N VAL A 157 6.32 2.51 5.79
CA VAL A 157 7.55 2.32 6.58
C VAL A 157 7.60 0.91 7.18
N LEU A 158 6.50 0.45 7.76
CA LEU A 158 6.42 -0.91 8.31
C LEU A 158 6.61 -1.99 7.23
N ALA A 159 5.96 -1.82 6.08
CA ALA A 159 6.08 -2.75 4.96
C ALA A 159 7.52 -2.80 4.42
N ALA A 160 8.13 -1.64 4.21
CA ALA A 160 9.49 -1.49 3.68
C ALA A 160 10.55 -2.05 4.64
N ALA A 161 10.37 -1.86 5.95
CA ALA A 161 11.28 -2.39 6.97
C ALA A 161 11.42 -3.92 6.92
N LYS A 162 10.38 -4.64 6.50
CA LYS A 162 10.42 -6.09 6.30
C LYS A 162 11.34 -6.52 5.14
N HIS A 163 11.72 -5.58 4.29
CA HIS A 163 12.67 -5.76 3.19
C HIS A 163 14.00 -5.05 3.45
N GLY A 164 14.28 -4.62 4.69
CA GLY A 164 15.52 -3.95 5.06
C GLY A 164 15.62 -2.50 4.62
N LEU A 165 14.50 -1.89 4.18
CA LEU A 165 14.45 -0.49 3.77
C LEU A 165 14.04 0.40 4.94
N GLY A 166 14.67 1.57 5.05
CA GLY A 166 14.36 2.55 6.08
C GLY A 166 13.40 3.65 5.60
N PRO A 167 12.97 4.54 6.52
CA PRO A 167 12.07 5.65 6.18
C PRO A 167 12.62 6.61 5.11
N ARG A 168 13.96 6.69 4.96
CA ARG A 168 14.64 7.52 3.95
C ARG A 168 14.60 6.92 2.55
N ASP A 169 14.37 5.61 2.45
CA ASP A 169 14.29 4.90 1.18
C ASP A 169 12.91 5.03 0.54
N LEU A 170 11.93 5.53 1.30
CA LEU A 170 10.59 5.80 0.79
C LEU A 170 10.55 7.13 0.03
N PRO A 171 9.83 7.21 -1.10
CA PRO A 171 9.63 8.45 -1.82
C PRO A 171 8.91 9.47 -0.94
N ASP A 172 9.27 10.74 -1.11
CA ASP A 172 8.68 11.82 -0.34
C ASP A 172 7.24 12.08 -0.82
N ARG A 173 6.27 11.79 0.04
CA ARG A 173 4.83 12.12 -0.05
C ARG A 173 4.05 11.59 -1.26
N LYS A 174 4.68 11.01 -2.30
CA LYS A 174 3.98 10.61 -3.52
C LYS A 174 3.96 9.10 -3.69
N SER A 175 2.77 8.54 -3.78
CA SER A 175 2.48 7.16 -4.16
C SER A 175 1.29 7.17 -5.12
N THR A 176 1.15 6.16 -5.95
CA THR A 176 -0.05 6.03 -6.78
C THR A 176 -1.22 5.62 -5.90
N ARG A 177 -2.26 6.42 -5.92
CA ARG A 177 -3.53 6.17 -5.25
C ARG A 177 -4.52 5.56 -6.25
N LEU A 178 -5.03 4.40 -5.92
CA LEU A 178 -6.04 3.69 -6.69
C LEU A 178 -7.39 3.85 -5.98
N ASN A 179 -8.31 4.51 -6.63
CA ASN A 179 -9.67 4.75 -6.12
C ASN A 179 -10.64 3.76 -6.74
N SER A 180 -11.63 3.34 -5.97
CA SER A 180 -12.84 2.74 -6.51
C SER A 180 -13.74 3.81 -7.11
N SER A 181 -14.46 3.47 -8.17
CA SER A 181 -15.52 4.33 -8.67
C SER A 181 -16.73 4.19 -7.77
N HIS A 182 -17.20 5.29 -7.19
CA HIS A 182 -18.58 5.35 -6.76
C HIS A 182 -19.46 5.39 -8.02
N SER A 183 -20.05 4.27 -8.38
CA SER A 183 -21.20 4.30 -9.27
C SER A 183 -22.37 4.85 -8.48
N SER A 184 -22.71 6.11 -8.73
CA SER A 184 -24.00 6.71 -8.31
C SER A 184 -25.14 6.02 -9.02
#